data_5a6d569340c63ccce7d6861ab51e8de7
#
_entry.id   5a6d569340c63ccce7d6861ab51e8de7
#
_cell.length_a   1.000
_cell.length_b   1.000
_cell.length_c   1.000
_cell.angle_alpha   90.00
_cell.angle_beta   90.00
_cell.angle_gamma   90.00
#
_symmetry.space_group_name_H-M   'P 1'
#
loop_
_entity.id
_entity.type
_entity.pdbx_description
1 polymer ?
#
loop_
_entity_poly.entity_id
_entity_poly.type
_entity_poly.pdbx_seq_one_letter_code
_entity_poly.pdbx_strand_id
1 'polypeptide(L)'
;MRRSVLMAAHRAYAEPGNGAALSMATLLRWLAGAGFDAAAITSGLIEQAPDLTIVQHHDRLGLRRQAGAARAVVTGHDGPVALIAVETDRRPDPVGDAQYGALAAEMVTARRPTHILTYGADPCLGPALAAARALGAQVVTVVHAAGYTNRAYFQQTDRVVTHSGFMARFLASQIGLHSTTMPPAMSWPAVVARDPDPVFLTFINPAAHKGIVPFAALAQRLARERPDIPILVVASGGRVAALAALPALADHPALLVCPPRDPREIYGITKLLLVPTPAAEPFGRVAAEAMMNGIPPLVSDRGGLPEAVGAGGIVLPLPEWLTHAADRLPTDAEMSPWFDTIVRLWDDDAAYATASGAAHQASAALYDETRQRQRTVDYFIDPGPFPPLFAP
;
A
#
# COMPACT_ATOMS: atom_id res chain seq x y z
N MET A 1 0.61 -30.66 -13.95
CA MET A 1 1.76 -29.74 -13.93
C MET A 1 1.76 -29.00 -12.60
N ARG A 2 2.90 -28.85 -11.91
CA ARG A 2 2.97 -28.08 -10.65
C ARG A 2 2.73 -26.61 -11.01
N ARG A 3 1.79 -25.93 -10.32
CA ARG A 3 1.56 -24.50 -10.54
C ARG A 3 2.75 -23.71 -10.03
N SER A 4 3.14 -22.67 -10.78
CA SER A 4 4.23 -21.79 -10.42
C SER A 4 3.87 -20.34 -10.68
N VAL A 5 4.39 -19.44 -9.84
CA VAL A 5 4.19 -18.01 -9.97
C VAL A 5 5.54 -17.30 -9.87
N LEU A 6 5.84 -16.44 -10.84
CA LEU A 6 6.97 -15.54 -10.80
C LEU A 6 6.47 -14.10 -10.69
N MET A 7 6.76 -13.46 -9.58
CA MET A 7 6.54 -12.02 -9.47
C MET A 7 7.70 -11.29 -10.15
N ALA A 8 7.39 -10.39 -11.09
CA ALA A 8 8.35 -9.51 -11.73
C ALA A 8 7.93 -8.06 -11.49
N ALA A 9 8.76 -7.29 -10.76
CA ALA A 9 8.47 -5.91 -10.43
C ALA A 9 9.75 -5.07 -10.31
N HIS A 10 9.76 -3.91 -10.95
CA HIS A 10 10.89 -2.98 -10.88
C HIS A 10 10.82 -2.12 -9.60
N ARG A 11 10.74 -2.79 -8.46
CA ARG A 11 10.63 -2.24 -7.10
C ARG A 11 11.33 -3.18 -6.14
N ALA A 12 11.76 -2.67 -4.98
CA ALA A 12 12.31 -3.49 -3.92
C ALA A 12 11.24 -4.42 -3.32
N TYR A 13 11.60 -5.69 -3.11
CA TYR A 13 10.72 -6.68 -2.49
C TYR A 13 10.40 -6.31 -1.04
N ALA A 14 9.11 -6.32 -0.68
CA ALA A 14 8.64 -6.06 0.69
C ALA A 14 9.24 -4.78 1.31
N GLU A 15 9.40 -3.72 0.53
CA GLU A 15 9.94 -2.44 1.00
C GLU A 15 9.13 -1.91 2.19
N PRO A 16 9.76 -1.56 3.32
CA PRO A 16 9.07 -0.97 4.47
C PRO A 16 8.37 0.35 4.11
N GLY A 17 7.13 0.51 4.59
CA GLY A 17 6.32 1.69 4.30
C GLY A 17 5.71 1.73 2.89
N ASN A 18 6.02 0.79 2.03
CA ASN A 18 5.41 0.65 0.71
C ASN A 18 4.28 -0.39 0.75
N GLY A 19 3.05 0.08 0.87
CA GLY A 19 1.87 -0.78 0.99
C GLY A 19 1.69 -1.74 -0.20
N ALA A 20 2.06 -1.31 -1.42
CA ALA A 20 2.02 -2.16 -2.61
C ALA A 20 3.03 -3.32 -2.50
N ALA A 21 4.30 -3.02 -2.22
CA ALA A 21 5.36 -4.02 -2.08
C ALA A 21 5.04 -5.04 -0.96
N LEU A 22 4.53 -4.56 0.17
CA LEU A 22 4.13 -5.42 1.29
C LEU A 22 2.94 -6.33 0.94
N SER A 23 1.93 -5.80 0.22
CA SER A 23 0.79 -6.60 -0.24
C SER A 23 1.21 -7.67 -1.23
N MET A 24 2.08 -7.33 -2.18
CA MET A 24 2.57 -8.27 -3.18
C MET A 24 3.42 -9.38 -2.57
N ALA A 25 4.28 -9.07 -1.62
CA ALA A 25 5.05 -10.05 -0.87
C ALA A 25 4.14 -10.99 -0.05
N THR A 26 3.11 -10.46 0.60
CA THR A 26 2.13 -11.25 1.35
C THR A 26 1.33 -12.17 0.42
N LEU A 27 0.86 -11.67 -0.71
CA LEU A 27 0.16 -12.46 -1.73
C LEU A 27 1.03 -13.62 -2.23
N LEU A 28 2.30 -13.34 -2.52
CA LEU A 28 3.23 -14.37 -3.00
C LEU A 28 3.50 -15.45 -1.93
N ARG A 29 3.63 -15.06 -0.66
CA ARG A 29 3.72 -16.02 0.46
C ARG A 29 2.46 -16.88 0.60
N TRP A 30 1.27 -16.31 0.39
CA TRP A 30 0.02 -17.07 0.41
C TRP A 30 -0.05 -18.12 -0.70
N LEU A 31 0.37 -17.77 -1.92
CA LEU A 31 0.43 -18.72 -3.04
C LEU A 31 1.47 -19.82 -2.78
N ALA A 32 2.65 -19.47 -2.28
CA ALA A 32 3.68 -20.43 -1.91
C ALA A 32 3.18 -21.41 -0.82
N GLY A 33 2.52 -20.91 0.21
CA GLY A 33 1.91 -21.71 1.27
C GLY A 33 0.76 -22.61 0.78
N ALA A 34 0.18 -22.32 -0.39
CA ALA A 34 -0.82 -23.16 -1.08
C ALA A 34 -0.20 -24.15 -2.07
N GLY A 35 1.13 -24.27 -2.11
CA GLY A 35 1.87 -25.25 -2.92
C GLY A 35 2.30 -24.77 -4.30
N PHE A 36 2.19 -23.48 -4.61
CA PHE A 36 2.80 -22.93 -5.80
C PHE A 36 4.33 -22.90 -5.65
N ASP A 37 5.06 -23.19 -6.74
CA ASP A 37 6.47 -22.83 -6.83
C ASP A 37 6.57 -21.32 -7.05
N ALA A 38 6.85 -20.58 -5.97
CA ALA A 38 6.79 -19.12 -5.94
C ALA A 38 8.19 -18.52 -5.95
N ALA A 39 8.39 -17.52 -6.83
CA ALA A 39 9.62 -16.75 -6.88
C ALA A 39 9.33 -15.28 -7.16
N ALA A 40 10.26 -14.41 -6.80
CA ALA A 40 10.25 -13.01 -7.18
C ALA A 40 11.57 -12.60 -7.82
N ILE A 41 11.48 -11.83 -8.92
CA ILE A 41 12.58 -11.04 -9.46
C ILE A 41 12.23 -9.58 -9.30
N THR A 42 13.08 -8.86 -8.58
CA THR A 42 12.87 -7.46 -8.20
C THR A 42 14.09 -6.61 -8.46
N SER A 43 13.92 -5.30 -8.45
CA SER A 43 15.04 -4.37 -8.49
C SER A 43 15.36 -3.81 -7.10
N GLY A 44 16.42 -3.03 -7.00
CA GLY A 44 16.81 -2.30 -5.79
C GLY A 44 16.12 -0.96 -5.60
N LEU A 45 15.09 -0.65 -6.37
CA LEU A 45 14.41 0.65 -6.30
C LEU A 45 13.58 0.76 -5.02
N ILE A 46 14.07 1.57 -4.07
CA ILE A 46 13.39 1.92 -2.82
C ILE A 46 12.70 3.27 -3.00
N GLU A 47 11.39 3.34 -2.78
CA GLU A 47 10.58 4.53 -3.01
C GLU A 47 10.13 5.22 -1.71
N GLN A 48 9.76 4.44 -0.70
CA GLN A 48 9.10 4.95 0.51
C GLN A 48 10.01 5.03 1.74
N ALA A 49 11.16 4.38 1.72
CA ALA A 49 12.15 4.35 2.79
C ALA A 49 13.46 5.03 2.35
N PRO A 50 13.50 6.37 2.19
CA PRO A 50 14.66 7.08 1.61
C PRO A 50 15.94 6.93 2.44
N ASP A 51 15.84 6.68 3.74
CA ASP A 51 16.98 6.50 4.64
C ASP A 51 17.51 5.06 4.64
N LEU A 52 16.81 4.13 3.99
CA LEU A 52 17.18 2.74 3.86
C LEU A 52 17.99 2.55 2.58
N THR A 53 19.24 2.12 2.67
CA THR A 53 20.01 1.71 1.50
C THR A 53 19.54 0.36 1.00
N ILE A 54 19.72 0.09 -0.31
CA ILE A 54 19.36 -1.21 -0.88
C ILE A 54 20.16 -2.36 -0.24
N VAL A 55 21.41 -2.12 0.11
CA VAL A 55 22.26 -3.11 0.78
C VAL A 55 21.69 -3.46 2.15
N GLN A 56 21.35 -2.44 2.96
CA GLN A 56 20.70 -2.67 4.27
C GLN A 56 19.34 -3.39 4.13
N HIS A 57 18.59 -3.11 3.07
CA HIS A 57 17.33 -3.79 2.80
C HIS A 57 17.55 -5.26 2.44
N HIS A 58 18.53 -5.54 1.58
CA HIS A 58 18.91 -6.91 1.22
C HIS A 58 19.43 -7.70 2.43
N ASP A 59 20.25 -7.06 3.28
CA ASP A 59 20.74 -7.69 4.52
C ASP A 59 19.57 -8.05 5.47
N ARG A 60 18.57 -7.17 5.62
CA ARG A 60 17.34 -7.46 6.39
C ARG A 60 16.55 -8.65 5.85
N LEU A 61 16.56 -8.83 4.53
CA LEU A 61 15.95 -9.98 3.86
C LEU A 61 16.85 -11.22 3.81
N GLY A 62 18.08 -11.14 4.34
CA GLY A 62 19.05 -12.24 4.32
C GLY A 62 19.52 -12.59 2.90
N LEU A 63 19.46 -11.65 1.95
CA LEU A 63 19.90 -11.88 0.58
C LEU A 63 21.43 -11.84 0.48
N ARG A 64 21.99 -12.69 -0.36
CA ARG A 64 23.45 -12.84 -0.55
C ARG A 64 23.82 -12.50 -1.98
N ARG A 65 24.95 -11.79 -2.16
CA ARG A 65 25.52 -11.48 -3.47
C ARG A 65 26.02 -12.75 -4.17
N GLN A 66 25.71 -12.84 -5.46
CA GLN A 66 26.35 -13.82 -6.33
C GLN A 66 27.68 -13.29 -6.85
N ALA A 67 28.73 -14.09 -6.74
CA ALA A 67 30.05 -13.76 -7.27
C ALA A 67 30.03 -13.78 -8.80
N GLY A 68 30.62 -12.76 -9.45
CA GLY A 68 30.89 -12.76 -10.90
C GLY A 68 29.80 -12.14 -11.79
N ALA A 69 28.74 -11.60 -11.28
CA ALA A 69 27.76 -10.87 -12.08
C ALA A 69 28.24 -9.44 -12.39
N ALA A 70 27.99 -8.97 -13.61
CA ALA A 70 28.35 -7.62 -14.07
C ALA A 70 27.64 -6.51 -13.27
N ARG A 71 26.49 -6.79 -12.67
CA ARG A 71 25.84 -6.08 -11.57
C ARG A 71 25.63 -7.03 -10.41
N ALA A 72 25.56 -6.46 -9.20
CA ALA A 72 25.32 -7.28 -8.04
C ALA A 72 23.89 -7.84 -8.10
N VAL A 73 23.80 -9.11 -8.42
CA VAL A 73 22.59 -9.91 -8.25
C VAL A 73 22.67 -10.54 -6.86
N VAL A 74 21.64 -10.33 -6.08
CA VAL A 74 21.48 -10.94 -4.76
C VAL A 74 20.37 -11.98 -4.81
N THR A 75 20.55 -13.08 -4.08
CA THR A 75 19.58 -14.15 -4.01
C THR A 75 19.33 -14.58 -2.57
N GLY A 76 18.16 -15.10 -2.31
CA GLY A 76 17.77 -15.62 -1.00
C GLY A 76 16.35 -16.13 -0.99
N HIS A 77 15.74 -16.13 0.18
CA HIS A 77 14.38 -16.63 0.35
C HIS A 77 13.60 -15.75 1.36
N ASP A 78 12.31 -15.61 1.14
CA ASP A 78 11.34 -15.15 2.12
C ASP A 78 10.41 -16.32 2.44
N GLY A 79 10.76 -17.10 3.48
CA GLY A 79 10.12 -18.38 3.74
C GLY A 79 10.20 -19.30 2.51
N PRO A 80 9.08 -19.75 1.95
CA PRO A 80 9.06 -20.64 0.78
C PRO A 80 9.24 -19.91 -0.57
N VAL A 81 9.34 -18.58 -0.58
CA VAL A 81 9.49 -17.78 -1.79
C VAL A 81 10.95 -17.58 -2.14
N ALA A 82 11.38 -18.00 -3.33
CA ALA A 82 12.72 -17.71 -3.83
C ALA A 82 12.84 -16.25 -4.29
N LEU A 83 13.86 -15.54 -3.84
CA LEU A 83 14.10 -14.14 -4.16
C LEU A 83 15.34 -13.97 -5.01
N ILE A 84 15.21 -13.14 -6.05
CA ILE A 84 16.29 -12.66 -6.88
C ILE A 84 16.11 -11.16 -7.00
N ALA A 85 17.12 -10.39 -6.63
CA ALA A 85 17.06 -8.94 -6.76
C ALA A 85 18.31 -8.43 -7.48
N VAL A 86 18.12 -7.40 -8.31
CA VAL A 86 19.18 -6.68 -8.98
C VAL A 86 19.40 -5.37 -8.25
N GLU A 87 20.61 -5.10 -7.80
CA GLU A 87 20.95 -3.81 -7.23
C GLU A 87 20.94 -2.75 -8.34
N THR A 88 19.95 -1.87 -8.28
CA THR A 88 19.82 -0.70 -9.16
C THR A 88 19.95 0.56 -8.32
N ASP A 89 20.43 1.64 -8.91
CA ASP A 89 20.47 2.93 -8.22
C ASP A 89 19.03 3.50 -8.05
N ARG A 90 18.84 4.37 -7.06
CA ARG A 90 17.55 5.06 -6.77
C ARG A 90 17.11 6.02 -7.88
N ARG A 91 17.98 6.30 -8.84
CA ARG A 91 17.70 7.22 -9.95
C ARG A 91 17.31 6.43 -11.21
N PRO A 92 16.53 7.04 -12.12
CA PRO A 92 16.34 6.46 -13.43
C PRO A 92 17.68 6.06 -14.03
N ASP A 93 17.88 4.77 -14.27
CA ASP A 93 19.09 4.19 -14.80
C ASP A 93 18.74 3.34 -16.02
N PRO A 94 18.72 3.92 -17.22
CA PRO A 94 18.33 3.18 -18.43
C PRO A 94 19.13 1.89 -18.67
N VAL A 95 20.42 1.88 -18.29
CA VAL A 95 21.27 0.69 -18.41
C VAL A 95 20.83 -0.38 -17.39
N GLY A 96 20.58 0.03 -16.15
CA GLY A 96 20.08 -0.85 -15.11
C GLY A 96 18.70 -1.40 -15.39
N ASP A 97 17.82 -0.56 -15.90
CA ASP A 97 16.47 -0.95 -16.30
C ASP A 97 16.50 -2.00 -17.41
N ALA A 98 17.36 -1.80 -18.43
CA ALA A 98 17.53 -2.77 -19.51
C ALA A 98 18.13 -4.10 -19.01
N GLN A 99 19.12 -4.05 -18.12
CA GLN A 99 19.73 -5.26 -17.53
C GLN A 99 18.72 -6.01 -16.63
N TYR A 100 17.94 -5.28 -15.85
CA TYR A 100 16.87 -5.87 -15.04
C TYR A 100 15.82 -6.54 -15.94
N GLY A 101 15.37 -5.88 -16.99
CA GLY A 101 14.41 -6.42 -17.95
C GLY A 101 14.92 -7.67 -18.66
N ALA A 102 16.20 -7.68 -19.07
CA ALA A 102 16.83 -8.85 -19.68
C ALA A 102 16.89 -10.05 -18.71
N LEU A 103 17.35 -9.83 -17.47
CA LEU A 103 17.37 -10.88 -16.45
C LEU A 103 15.95 -11.40 -16.13
N ALA A 104 14.96 -10.52 -16.08
CA ALA A 104 13.59 -10.93 -15.88
C ALA A 104 13.09 -11.83 -17.02
N ALA A 105 13.44 -11.54 -18.28
CA ALA A 105 13.09 -12.37 -19.43
C ALA A 105 13.82 -13.73 -19.41
N GLU A 106 15.09 -13.76 -19.02
CA GLU A 106 15.85 -14.99 -18.82
C GLU A 106 15.22 -15.87 -17.74
N MET A 107 14.83 -15.28 -16.62
CA MET A 107 14.17 -15.98 -15.52
C MET A 107 12.82 -16.57 -15.93
N VAL A 108 12.02 -15.82 -16.69
CA VAL A 108 10.75 -16.32 -17.26
C VAL A 108 11.03 -17.52 -18.16
N THR A 109 12.02 -17.45 -19.04
CA THR A 109 12.38 -18.53 -19.97
C THR A 109 12.88 -19.78 -19.25
N ALA A 110 13.72 -19.58 -18.23
CA ALA A 110 14.31 -20.70 -17.47
C ALA A 110 13.28 -21.39 -16.55
N ARG A 111 12.44 -20.61 -15.85
CA ARG A 111 11.47 -21.16 -14.89
C ARG A 111 10.17 -21.62 -15.53
N ARG A 112 9.82 -21.08 -16.70
CA ARG A 112 8.56 -21.37 -17.41
C ARG A 112 7.34 -21.32 -16.46
N PRO A 113 7.12 -20.17 -15.78
CA PRO A 113 6.04 -20.07 -14.77
C PRO A 113 4.68 -20.25 -15.43
N THR A 114 3.70 -20.76 -14.67
CA THR A 114 2.30 -20.80 -15.12
C THR A 114 1.63 -19.43 -15.00
N HIS A 115 2.12 -18.60 -14.08
CA HIS A 115 1.63 -17.23 -13.84
C HIS A 115 2.78 -16.25 -13.68
N ILE A 116 2.63 -15.07 -14.28
CA ILE A 116 3.41 -13.89 -13.93
C ILE A 116 2.52 -12.96 -13.09
N LEU A 117 3.08 -12.49 -11.99
CA LEU A 117 2.47 -11.48 -11.14
C LEU A 117 3.28 -10.19 -11.25
N THR A 118 2.64 -9.07 -11.59
CA THR A 118 3.35 -7.79 -11.73
C THR A 118 2.54 -6.61 -11.21
N TYR A 119 3.23 -5.52 -10.92
CA TYR A 119 2.66 -4.21 -10.61
C TYR A 119 3.67 -3.12 -11.00
N GLY A 120 3.23 -1.89 -11.20
CA GLY A 120 4.10 -0.77 -11.47
C GLY A 120 4.13 -0.29 -12.92
N ALA A 121 3.64 -1.02 -13.91
CA ALA A 121 3.63 -0.64 -15.34
C ALA A 121 5.01 -0.21 -15.88
N ASP A 122 6.07 -0.90 -15.48
CA ASP A 122 7.44 -0.56 -15.85
C ASP A 122 7.78 -1.07 -17.27
N PRO A 123 8.15 -0.18 -18.22
CA PRO A 123 8.39 -0.57 -19.61
C PRO A 123 9.52 -1.60 -19.76
N CYS A 124 10.50 -1.62 -18.88
CA CYS A 124 11.62 -2.58 -18.92
C CYS A 124 11.16 -4.03 -18.74
N LEU A 125 9.97 -4.27 -18.16
CA LEU A 125 9.38 -5.60 -18.03
C LEU A 125 8.70 -6.11 -19.31
N GLY A 126 8.47 -5.25 -20.31
CA GLY A 126 7.79 -5.62 -21.55
C GLY A 126 8.31 -6.92 -22.20
N PRO A 127 9.65 -7.09 -22.40
CA PRO A 127 10.20 -8.33 -22.94
C PRO A 127 9.91 -9.57 -22.09
N ALA A 128 10.00 -9.46 -20.78
CA ALA A 128 9.72 -10.56 -19.85
C ALA A 128 8.24 -10.99 -19.90
N LEU A 129 7.32 -10.02 -19.91
CA LEU A 129 5.90 -10.29 -20.00
C LEU A 129 5.51 -10.89 -21.36
N ALA A 130 6.10 -10.41 -22.45
CA ALA A 130 5.90 -10.98 -23.78
C ALA A 130 6.40 -12.43 -23.87
N ALA A 131 7.59 -12.71 -23.33
CA ALA A 131 8.15 -14.06 -23.24
C ALA A 131 7.24 -15.00 -22.42
N ALA A 132 6.71 -14.52 -21.31
CA ALA A 132 5.78 -15.28 -20.45
C ALA A 132 4.54 -15.70 -21.23
N ARG A 133 3.89 -14.77 -21.93
CA ARG A 133 2.72 -15.05 -22.76
C ARG A 133 3.01 -16.02 -23.90
N ALA A 134 4.16 -15.87 -24.56
CA ALA A 134 4.60 -16.81 -25.59
C ALA A 134 4.80 -18.25 -25.08
N LEU A 135 5.11 -18.39 -23.78
CA LEU A 135 5.22 -19.68 -23.09
C LEU A 135 3.89 -20.20 -22.53
N GLY A 136 2.79 -19.45 -22.74
CA GLY A 136 1.44 -19.81 -22.24
C GLY A 136 1.22 -19.45 -20.77
N ALA A 137 2.07 -18.63 -20.16
CA ALA A 137 1.85 -18.13 -18.81
C ALA A 137 0.75 -17.06 -18.79
N GLN A 138 -0.05 -17.04 -17.75
CA GLN A 138 -1.04 -15.98 -17.51
C GLN A 138 -0.40 -14.79 -16.83
N VAL A 139 -0.51 -13.59 -17.41
CA VAL A 139 0.01 -12.36 -16.84
C VAL A 139 -1.09 -11.65 -16.05
N VAL A 140 -0.87 -11.52 -14.74
CA VAL A 140 -1.76 -10.84 -13.80
C VAL A 140 -1.12 -9.54 -13.33
N THR A 141 -1.75 -8.40 -13.63
CA THR A 141 -1.30 -7.08 -13.17
C THR A 141 -2.15 -6.62 -11.99
N VAL A 142 -1.51 -6.26 -10.89
CA VAL A 142 -2.17 -5.70 -9.70
C VAL A 142 -2.01 -4.18 -9.69
N VAL A 143 -3.12 -3.46 -9.62
CA VAL A 143 -3.14 -1.98 -9.67
C VAL A 143 -3.24 -1.42 -8.27
N HIS A 144 -2.20 -0.71 -7.84
CA HIS A 144 -2.08 -0.09 -6.51
C HIS A 144 -2.23 1.44 -6.51
N ALA A 145 -2.31 2.07 -7.69
CA ALA A 145 -2.39 3.52 -7.82
C ALA A 145 -3.41 3.94 -8.88
N ALA A 146 -3.96 5.15 -8.78
CA ALA A 146 -4.94 5.67 -9.73
C ALA A 146 -4.31 6.18 -11.05
N GLY A 147 -2.99 6.24 -11.15
CA GLY A 147 -2.27 6.79 -12.33
C GLY A 147 -2.24 5.89 -13.57
N TYR A 148 -2.82 4.69 -13.53
CA TYR A 148 -2.81 3.73 -14.65
C TYR A 148 -3.92 4.02 -15.66
N THR A 149 -3.92 5.20 -16.26
CA THR A 149 -4.97 5.68 -17.17
C THR A 149 -4.61 5.52 -18.66
N ASN A 150 -3.58 4.76 -18.99
CA ASN A 150 -3.16 4.47 -20.36
C ASN A 150 -3.29 2.97 -20.64
N ARG A 151 -4.05 2.60 -21.68
CA ARG A 151 -4.20 1.20 -22.14
C ARG A 151 -2.86 0.51 -22.44
N ALA A 152 -1.84 1.30 -22.87
CA ALA A 152 -0.51 0.76 -23.17
C ALA A 152 0.15 0.03 -21.98
N TYR A 153 -0.18 0.41 -20.75
CA TYR A 153 0.34 -0.25 -19.54
C TYR A 153 -0.10 -1.72 -19.40
N PHE A 154 -1.16 -2.11 -20.09
CA PHE A 154 -1.79 -3.42 -19.99
C PHE A 154 -1.66 -4.29 -21.25
N GLN A 155 -0.85 -3.89 -22.24
CA GLN A 155 -0.72 -4.61 -23.52
C GLN A 155 -0.27 -6.07 -23.37
N GLN A 156 0.53 -6.37 -22.34
CA GLN A 156 1.02 -7.71 -22.05
C GLN A 156 0.26 -8.38 -20.88
N THR A 157 -0.88 -7.81 -20.47
CA THR A 157 -1.67 -8.29 -19.33
C THR A 157 -2.85 -9.13 -19.81
N ASP A 158 -3.10 -10.24 -19.16
CA ASP A 158 -4.28 -11.08 -19.40
C ASP A 158 -5.38 -10.80 -18.40
N ARG A 159 -5.02 -10.44 -17.14
CA ARG A 159 -5.98 -10.13 -16.08
C ARG A 159 -5.48 -8.99 -15.21
N VAL A 160 -6.43 -8.19 -14.71
CA VAL A 160 -6.15 -7.08 -13.80
C VAL A 160 -6.86 -7.29 -12.48
N VAL A 161 -6.15 -7.04 -11.39
CA VAL A 161 -6.68 -7.00 -10.03
C VAL A 161 -6.63 -5.56 -9.52
N THR A 162 -7.74 -5.09 -8.97
CA THR A 162 -7.85 -3.81 -8.26
C THR A 162 -8.26 -4.05 -6.81
N HIS A 163 -8.00 -3.10 -5.92
CA HIS A 163 -8.22 -3.30 -4.48
C HIS A 163 -9.58 -2.79 -3.97
N SER A 164 -10.32 -2.06 -4.78
CA SER A 164 -11.65 -1.55 -4.45
C SER A 164 -12.56 -1.53 -5.68
N GLY A 165 -13.86 -1.58 -5.45
CA GLY A 165 -14.86 -1.36 -6.49
C GLY A 165 -14.75 0.05 -7.08
N PHE A 166 -14.36 1.05 -6.26
CA PHE A 166 -14.03 2.38 -6.75
C PHE A 166 -12.97 2.33 -7.87
N MET A 167 -11.83 1.65 -7.63
CA MET A 167 -10.76 1.54 -8.62
C MET A 167 -11.20 0.77 -9.87
N ALA A 168 -11.99 -0.27 -9.70
CA ALA A 168 -12.54 -1.01 -10.84
C ALA A 168 -13.41 -0.11 -11.72
N ARG A 169 -14.36 0.63 -11.13
CA ARG A 169 -15.22 1.60 -11.84
C ARG A 169 -14.40 2.75 -12.44
N PHE A 170 -13.41 3.26 -11.72
CA PHE A 170 -12.53 4.33 -12.20
C PHE A 170 -11.80 3.90 -13.48
N LEU A 171 -11.12 2.75 -13.48
CA LEU A 171 -10.40 2.26 -14.66
C LEU A 171 -11.34 1.90 -15.81
N ALA A 172 -12.51 1.36 -15.52
CA ALA A 172 -13.54 1.10 -16.53
C ALA A 172 -14.00 2.40 -17.19
N SER A 173 -14.21 3.48 -16.42
CA SER A 173 -14.63 4.78 -16.96
C SER A 173 -13.53 5.51 -17.72
N GLN A 174 -12.26 5.39 -17.29
CA GLN A 174 -11.14 6.13 -17.90
C GLN A 174 -10.63 5.47 -19.19
N ILE A 175 -10.52 4.16 -19.19
CA ILE A 175 -9.87 3.42 -20.31
C ILE A 175 -10.63 2.16 -20.73
N GLY A 176 -11.84 1.94 -20.22
CA GLY A 176 -12.63 0.73 -20.53
C GLY A 176 -12.04 -0.56 -19.98
N LEU A 177 -11.19 -0.50 -18.93
CA LEU A 177 -10.48 -1.66 -18.39
C LEU A 177 -11.36 -2.46 -17.42
N HIS A 178 -11.51 -3.75 -17.67
CA HIS A 178 -12.14 -4.68 -16.75
C HIS A 178 -11.12 -5.22 -15.73
N SER A 179 -11.55 -5.36 -14.48
CA SER A 179 -10.71 -5.89 -13.41
C SER A 179 -11.50 -6.71 -12.40
N THR A 180 -10.82 -7.62 -11.73
CA THR A 180 -11.34 -8.32 -10.55
C THR A 180 -11.00 -7.51 -9.30
N THR A 181 -11.99 -7.26 -8.45
CA THR A 181 -11.75 -6.55 -7.18
C THR A 181 -11.40 -7.53 -6.08
N MET A 182 -10.21 -7.38 -5.50
CA MET A 182 -9.77 -8.10 -4.30
C MET A 182 -9.07 -7.13 -3.36
N PRO A 183 -9.39 -7.09 -2.06
CA PRO A 183 -8.64 -6.30 -1.10
C PRO A 183 -7.14 -6.63 -1.15
N PRO A 184 -6.24 -5.69 -0.78
CA PRO A 184 -4.81 -5.98 -0.74
C PRO A 184 -4.52 -7.10 0.26
N ALA A 185 -3.58 -7.98 -0.08
CA ALA A 185 -3.15 -9.02 0.85
C ALA A 185 -2.50 -8.39 2.08
N MET A 186 -3.06 -8.68 3.25
CA MET A 186 -2.60 -8.17 4.55
C MET A 186 -2.45 -9.33 5.52
N SER A 187 -1.38 -9.31 6.30
CA SER A 187 -1.13 -10.31 7.34
C SER A 187 -1.42 -9.72 8.72
N TRP A 188 -2.39 -10.26 9.42
CA TRP A 188 -2.74 -9.86 10.78
C TRP A 188 -1.55 -9.89 11.75
N PRO A 189 -0.75 -10.96 11.79
CA PRO A 189 0.42 -11.02 12.67
C PRO A 189 1.48 -9.94 12.38
N ALA A 190 1.49 -9.36 11.16
CA ALA A 190 2.44 -8.33 10.79
C ALA A 190 2.00 -6.91 11.20
N VAL A 191 0.74 -6.72 11.57
CA VAL A 191 0.20 -5.38 11.85
C VAL A 191 -0.48 -5.26 13.22
N VAL A 192 -0.98 -6.37 13.78
CA VAL A 192 -1.71 -6.32 15.07
C VAL A 192 -0.73 -6.24 16.24
N ALA A 193 -0.89 -5.20 17.03
CA ALA A 193 -0.15 -4.99 18.28
C ALA A 193 -0.53 -6.04 19.33
N ARG A 194 0.45 -6.47 20.14
CA ARG A 194 0.21 -7.48 21.20
C ARG A 194 -0.30 -6.84 22.49
N ASP A 195 0.34 -5.74 22.88
CA ASP A 195 0.08 -5.04 24.14
C ASP A 195 -0.17 -3.55 23.82
N PRO A 196 -1.39 -3.19 23.35
CA PRO A 196 -1.68 -1.83 22.97
C PRO A 196 -1.83 -0.90 24.18
N ASP A 197 -1.25 0.29 24.08
CA ASP A 197 -1.43 1.41 24.99
C ASP A 197 -1.82 2.66 24.15
N PRO A 198 -3.11 2.81 23.80
CA PRO A 198 -3.57 3.80 22.82
C PRO A 198 -3.55 5.22 23.38
N VAL A 199 -2.59 6.03 22.95
CA VAL A 199 -2.35 7.39 23.44
C VAL A 199 -2.56 8.45 22.35
N PHE A 200 -2.23 8.17 21.08
CA PHE A 200 -2.07 9.21 20.07
C PHE A 200 -3.20 9.28 19.05
N LEU A 201 -3.50 10.52 18.64
CA LEU A 201 -4.13 10.79 17.35
C LEU A 201 -3.04 10.69 16.27
N THR A 202 -3.09 9.67 15.42
CA THR A 202 -1.98 9.35 14.51
C THR A 202 -2.29 9.72 13.06
N PHE A 203 -1.30 10.30 12.37
CA PHE A 203 -1.30 10.53 10.93
C PHE A 203 -0.08 9.89 10.29
N ILE A 204 -0.29 9.03 9.31
CA ILE A 204 0.78 8.26 8.65
C ILE A 204 1.01 8.79 7.24
N ASN A 205 2.27 9.02 6.89
CA ASN A 205 2.71 9.43 5.56
C ASN A 205 2.20 10.83 5.15
N PRO A 206 2.76 11.91 5.68
CA PRO A 206 2.35 13.30 5.45
C PRO A 206 2.75 13.80 4.04
N ALA A 207 2.19 13.18 3.00
CA ALA A 207 2.33 13.64 1.62
C ALA A 207 1.10 14.48 1.20
N ALA A 208 1.25 15.34 0.19
CA ALA A 208 0.16 16.20 -0.29
C ALA A 208 -1.09 15.37 -0.67
N HIS A 209 -0.90 14.29 -1.42
CA HIS A 209 -1.99 13.40 -1.81
C HIS A 209 -2.55 12.55 -0.65
N LYS A 210 -1.87 12.50 0.49
CA LYS A 210 -2.32 11.80 1.72
C LYS A 210 -3.00 12.74 2.73
N GLY A 211 -3.02 14.06 2.44
CA GLY A 211 -3.81 15.01 3.23
C GLY A 211 -3.02 15.79 4.26
N ILE A 212 -1.76 16.14 3.97
CA ILE A 212 -0.98 17.02 4.86
C ILE A 212 -1.66 18.39 5.09
N VAL A 213 -2.37 18.92 4.07
CA VAL A 213 -3.05 20.21 4.16
C VAL A 213 -4.25 20.18 5.11
N PRO A 214 -5.26 19.30 4.97
CA PRO A 214 -6.33 19.17 5.94
C PRO A 214 -5.84 18.74 7.33
N PHE A 215 -4.80 17.88 7.41
CA PHE A 215 -4.17 17.54 8.67
C PHE A 215 -3.59 18.76 9.37
N ALA A 216 -2.88 19.65 8.65
CA ALA A 216 -2.30 20.85 9.22
C ALA A 216 -3.37 21.80 9.81
N ALA A 217 -4.51 21.97 9.12
CA ALA A 217 -5.63 22.75 9.64
C ALA A 217 -6.21 22.14 10.94
N LEU A 218 -6.40 20.82 10.98
CA LEU A 218 -6.86 20.12 12.19
C LEU A 218 -5.86 20.25 13.34
N ALA A 219 -4.57 20.01 13.07
CA ALA A 219 -3.53 20.12 14.10
C ALA A 219 -3.42 21.54 14.65
N GLN A 220 -3.52 22.57 13.80
CA GLN A 220 -3.53 23.96 14.24
C GLN A 220 -4.74 24.30 15.13
N ARG A 221 -5.92 23.77 14.79
CA ARG A 221 -7.12 23.94 15.63
C ARG A 221 -7.00 23.20 16.96
N LEU A 222 -6.49 21.95 16.91
CA LEU A 222 -6.25 21.15 18.13
C LEU A 222 -5.23 21.83 19.05
N ALA A 223 -4.16 22.43 18.53
CA ALA A 223 -3.20 23.17 19.34
C ALA A 223 -3.84 24.33 20.14
N ARG A 224 -4.85 24.99 19.56
CA ARG A 224 -5.55 26.11 20.21
C ARG A 224 -6.62 25.67 21.19
N GLU A 225 -7.41 24.68 20.82
CA GLU A 225 -8.65 24.33 21.52
C GLU A 225 -8.52 23.05 22.36
N ARG A 226 -7.61 22.14 21.98
CA ARG A 226 -7.39 20.84 22.62
C ARG A 226 -5.90 20.44 22.67
N PRO A 227 -5.05 21.25 23.32
CA PRO A 227 -3.63 20.94 23.44
C PRO A 227 -3.31 19.68 24.25
N ASP A 228 -4.31 19.12 24.92
CA ASP A 228 -4.25 17.87 25.66
C ASP A 228 -4.25 16.62 24.77
N ILE A 229 -4.67 16.74 23.49
CA ILE A 229 -4.71 15.62 22.55
C ILE A 229 -3.32 15.48 21.86
N PRO A 230 -2.52 14.45 22.20
CA PRO A 230 -1.22 14.26 21.60
C PRO A 230 -1.34 13.73 20.18
N ILE A 231 -0.55 14.30 19.27
CA ILE A 231 -0.52 13.94 17.86
C ILE A 231 0.77 13.22 17.52
N LEU A 232 0.67 12.09 16.85
CA LEU A 232 1.80 11.35 16.28
C LEU A 232 1.78 11.43 14.76
N VAL A 233 2.87 11.90 14.16
CA VAL A 233 3.06 11.85 12.71
C VAL A 233 4.16 10.87 12.36
N VAL A 234 3.82 9.87 11.55
CA VAL A 234 4.79 8.91 11.04
C VAL A 234 5.27 9.37 9.67
N ALA A 235 6.51 9.86 9.61
CA ALA A 235 7.09 10.49 8.42
C ALA A 235 8.50 9.98 8.13
N SER A 236 8.83 9.79 6.85
CA SER A 236 10.18 9.43 6.40
C SER A 236 10.84 10.59 5.65
N GLY A 237 12.15 10.78 5.86
CA GLY A 237 13.04 11.62 5.05
C GLY A 237 12.49 13.00 4.66
N GLY A 238 12.37 13.26 3.38
CA GLY A 238 11.91 14.55 2.84
C GLY A 238 10.50 14.99 3.27
N ARG A 239 9.67 14.10 3.82
CA ARG A 239 8.34 14.44 4.35
C ARG A 239 8.41 15.11 5.72
N VAL A 240 9.46 14.85 6.51
CA VAL A 240 9.75 15.57 7.76
C VAL A 240 10.03 17.04 7.44
N ALA A 241 10.81 17.32 6.40
CA ALA A 241 11.06 18.70 5.94
C ALA A 241 9.78 19.40 5.46
N ALA A 242 8.87 18.67 4.80
CA ALA A 242 7.57 19.21 4.38
C ALA A 242 6.68 19.58 5.59
N LEU A 243 6.71 18.79 6.67
CA LEU A 243 6.01 19.12 7.92
C LEU A 243 6.63 20.35 8.58
N ALA A 244 7.96 20.41 8.67
CA ALA A 244 8.68 21.54 9.27
C ALA A 244 8.49 22.85 8.49
N ALA A 245 8.19 22.77 7.20
CA ALA A 245 7.89 23.92 6.36
C ALA A 245 6.47 24.49 6.57
N LEU A 246 5.61 23.83 7.36
CA LEU A 246 4.27 24.31 7.66
C LEU A 246 4.30 25.11 8.98
N PRO A 247 4.15 26.45 8.93
CA PRO A 247 4.17 27.28 10.15
C PRO A 247 3.12 26.85 11.19
N ALA A 248 1.99 26.31 10.71
CA ALA A 248 0.91 25.79 11.54
C ALA A 248 1.32 24.64 12.47
N LEU A 249 2.43 23.96 12.19
CA LEU A 249 2.91 22.78 12.93
C LEU A 249 4.21 23.02 13.69
N ALA A 250 4.94 24.12 13.39
CA ALA A 250 6.29 24.37 13.91
C ALA A 250 6.35 24.41 15.43
N ASP A 251 5.32 24.95 16.08
CA ASP A 251 5.27 25.17 17.54
C ASP A 251 4.12 24.38 18.20
N HIS A 252 3.65 23.28 17.60
CA HIS A 252 2.56 22.50 18.16
C HIS A 252 3.02 21.77 19.44
N PRO A 253 2.42 22.06 20.63
CA PRO A 253 2.96 21.62 21.92
C PRO A 253 2.95 20.11 22.14
N ALA A 254 2.05 19.40 21.47
CA ALA A 254 1.82 17.97 21.65
C ALA A 254 1.99 17.17 20.34
N LEU A 255 2.74 17.69 19.35
CA LEU A 255 3.00 16.98 18.10
C LEU A 255 4.37 16.31 18.13
N LEU A 256 4.35 14.98 17.94
CA LEU A 256 5.55 14.16 17.83
C LEU A 256 5.70 13.65 16.40
N VAL A 257 6.92 13.66 15.89
CA VAL A 257 7.25 13.08 14.58
C VAL A 257 8.19 11.92 14.78
N CYS A 258 7.86 10.76 14.22
CA CYS A 258 8.74 9.60 14.24
C CYS A 258 8.97 9.03 12.82
N PRO A 259 10.12 8.39 12.58
CA PRO A 259 10.33 7.65 11.34
C PRO A 259 9.42 6.42 11.27
N PRO A 260 9.19 5.85 10.06
CA PRO A 260 8.49 4.58 9.91
C PRO A 260 9.15 3.48 10.77
N ARG A 261 8.31 2.75 11.50
CA ARG A 261 8.71 1.64 12.38
C ARG A 261 7.89 0.40 12.03
N ASP A 262 8.05 -0.65 12.82
CA ASP A 262 7.15 -1.81 12.76
C ASP A 262 5.69 -1.33 12.93
N PRO A 263 4.77 -1.69 12.03
CA PRO A 263 3.36 -1.26 12.14
C PRO A 263 2.75 -1.56 13.51
N ARG A 264 3.14 -2.67 14.15
CA ARG A 264 2.65 -3.07 15.48
C ARG A 264 3.01 -2.06 16.57
N GLU A 265 4.20 -1.43 16.48
CA GLU A 265 4.61 -0.39 17.42
C GLU A 265 3.76 0.87 17.23
N ILE A 266 3.51 1.27 15.98
CA ILE A 266 2.71 2.46 15.67
C ILE A 266 1.24 2.25 16.05
N TYR A 267 0.64 1.13 15.61
CA TYR A 267 -0.76 0.85 15.96
C TYR A 267 -0.94 0.57 17.45
N GLY A 268 0.08 0.03 18.13
CA GLY A 268 0.01 -0.21 19.58
C GLY A 268 -0.17 1.05 20.42
N ILE A 269 0.26 2.21 19.94
CA ILE A 269 0.14 3.49 20.64
C ILE A 269 -0.89 4.45 20.00
N THR A 270 -1.61 4.01 18.97
CA THR A 270 -2.59 4.82 18.25
C THR A 270 -3.98 4.65 18.87
N LYS A 271 -4.59 5.74 19.33
CA LYS A 271 -6.00 5.79 19.80
C LYS A 271 -6.96 6.01 18.63
N LEU A 272 -6.67 7.00 17.77
CA LEU A 272 -7.45 7.29 16.56
C LEU A 272 -6.50 7.43 15.37
N LEU A 273 -6.92 6.98 14.18
CA LEU A 273 -6.16 7.16 12.95
C LEU A 273 -6.81 8.20 12.05
N LEU A 274 -6.05 9.21 11.59
CA LEU A 274 -6.49 10.19 10.59
C LEU A 274 -6.05 9.76 9.19
N VAL A 275 -7.00 9.75 8.26
CA VAL A 275 -6.76 9.50 6.82
C VAL A 275 -7.50 10.56 5.99
N PRO A 276 -7.14 11.85 6.13
CA PRO A 276 -7.84 12.98 5.49
C PRO A 276 -7.35 13.18 4.05
N THR A 277 -7.30 12.12 3.28
CA THR A 277 -6.78 12.08 1.92
C THR A 277 -7.67 12.86 0.95
N PRO A 278 -7.19 13.94 0.29
CA PRO A 278 -8.00 14.71 -0.68
C PRO A 278 -8.00 14.10 -2.09
N ALA A 279 -7.14 13.12 -2.34
CA ALA A 279 -7.01 12.45 -3.64
C ALA A 279 -7.90 11.19 -3.70
N ALA A 280 -8.08 10.65 -4.90
CA ALA A 280 -8.74 9.37 -5.12
C ALA A 280 -7.85 8.22 -4.60
N GLU A 281 -7.97 7.88 -3.32
CA GLU A 281 -7.22 6.79 -2.71
C GLU A 281 -7.68 5.44 -3.31
N PRO A 282 -6.77 4.61 -3.84
CA PRO A 282 -7.15 3.32 -4.42
C PRO A 282 -7.82 2.36 -3.44
N PHE A 283 -7.42 2.38 -2.17
CA PHE A 283 -7.97 1.52 -1.14
C PHE A 283 -7.94 2.18 0.25
N GLY A 284 -6.74 2.47 0.80
CA GLY A 284 -6.57 2.97 2.16
C GLY A 284 -6.11 1.88 3.14
N ARG A 285 -5.02 1.21 2.80
CA ARG A 285 -4.47 0.10 3.58
C ARG A 285 -4.27 0.45 5.07
N VAL A 286 -3.78 1.64 5.38
CA VAL A 286 -3.55 2.07 6.78
C VAL A 286 -4.85 2.12 7.60
N ALA A 287 -5.98 2.47 6.96
CA ALA A 287 -7.28 2.45 7.63
C ALA A 287 -7.74 1.02 7.94
N ALA A 288 -7.55 0.09 7.01
CA ALA A 288 -7.84 -1.32 7.23
C ALA A 288 -6.96 -1.93 8.35
N GLU A 289 -5.66 -1.61 8.36
CA GLU A 289 -4.72 -2.05 9.39
C GLU A 289 -5.06 -1.47 10.78
N ALA A 290 -5.50 -0.21 10.85
CA ALA A 290 -6.00 0.38 12.08
C ALA A 290 -7.23 -0.38 12.60
N MET A 291 -8.20 -0.69 11.73
CA MET A 291 -9.38 -1.47 12.11
C MET A 291 -9.04 -2.86 12.65
N MET A 292 -8.02 -3.54 12.10
CA MET A 292 -7.52 -4.82 12.59
C MET A 292 -7.02 -4.73 14.05
N ASN A 293 -6.58 -3.54 14.46
CA ASN A 293 -6.17 -3.21 15.83
C ASN A 293 -7.31 -2.66 16.70
N GLY A 294 -8.55 -2.61 16.20
CA GLY A 294 -9.65 -1.98 16.91
C GLY A 294 -9.53 -0.45 17.02
N ILE A 295 -8.69 0.17 16.17
CA ILE A 295 -8.50 1.63 16.15
C ILE A 295 -9.52 2.23 15.20
N PRO A 296 -10.40 3.15 15.66
CA PRO A 296 -11.33 3.84 14.77
C PRO A 296 -10.59 4.72 13.76
N PRO A 297 -10.64 4.42 12.44
CA PRO A 297 -10.10 5.31 11.45
C PRO A 297 -11.11 6.38 11.06
N LEU A 298 -10.69 7.65 11.07
CA LEU A 298 -11.40 8.77 10.49
C LEU A 298 -10.86 8.96 9.08
N VAL A 299 -11.70 8.72 8.08
CA VAL A 299 -11.28 8.72 6.68
C VAL A 299 -12.09 9.72 5.86
N SER A 300 -11.49 10.28 4.81
CA SER A 300 -12.24 11.10 3.88
C SER A 300 -13.20 10.27 3.03
N ASP A 301 -14.16 10.94 2.43
CA ASP A 301 -15.14 10.40 1.47
C ASP A 301 -14.53 10.15 0.06
N ARG A 302 -13.20 10.10 -0.06
CA ARG A 302 -12.48 10.05 -1.34
C ARG A 302 -12.05 8.63 -1.72
N GLY A 303 -12.25 8.31 -3.00
CA GLY A 303 -11.73 7.08 -3.58
C GLY A 303 -12.33 5.81 -2.99
N GLY A 304 -11.47 4.84 -2.70
CA GLY A 304 -11.81 3.55 -2.11
C GLY A 304 -11.86 3.55 -0.57
N LEU A 305 -11.61 4.69 0.10
CA LEU A 305 -11.61 4.78 1.57
C LEU A 305 -12.93 4.35 2.20
N PRO A 306 -14.11 4.84 1.72
CA PRO A 306 -15.39 4.39 2.26
C PRO A 306 -15.61 2.88 2.12
N GLU A 307 -15.16 2.28 1.02
CA GLU A 307 -15.24 0.82 0.81
C GLU A 307 -14.28 0.07 1.74
N ALA A 308 -13.08 0.62 1.96
CA ALA A 308 -12.09 -0.01 2.82
C ALA A 308 -12.51 -0.06 4.28
N VAL A 309 -13.21 0.95 4.76
CA VAL A 309 -13.61 0.97 6.19
C VAL A 309 -15.00 0.38 6.43
N GLY A 310 -15.88 0.38 5.41
CA GLY A 310 -17.24 -0.11 5.55
C GLY A 310 -17.94 0.49 6.78
N ALA A 311 -18.56 -0.36 7.61
CA ALA A 311 -19.21 0.06 8.86
C ALA A 311 -18.24 0.24 10.05
N GLY A 312 -16.94 -0.06 9.87
CA GLY A 312 -15.95 -0.02 10.95
C GLY A 312 -15.15 1.28 11.04
N GLY A 313 -15.30 2.19 10.08
CA GLY A 313 -14.64 3.50 10.12
C GLY A 313 -15.63 4.64 10.05
N ILE A 314 -15.12 5.84 10.27
CA ILE A 314 -15.93 7.06 10.25
C ILE A 314 -15.54 7.84 8.99
N VAL A 315 -16.46 7.86 8.03
CA VAL A 315 -16.30 8.60 6.78
C VAL A 315 -16.74 10.05 6.99
N LEU A 316 -15.83 10.98 6.74
CA LEU A 316 -16.04 12.39 6.94
C LEU A 316 -15.81 13.16 5.63
N PRO A 317 -16.65 14.18 5.32
CA PRO A 317 -16.50 14.94 4.10
C PRO A 317 -15.26 15.83 4.16
N LEU A 318 -14.65 16.04 2.98
CA LEU A 318 -13.70 17.11 2.73
C LEU A 318 -14.31 18.13 1.76
N PRO A 319 -13.99 19.41 1.86
CA PRO A 319 -14.42 20.42 0.89
C PRO A 319 -14.11 19.98 -0.55
N GLU A 320 -15.02 20.22 -1.49
CA GLU A 320 -14.83 19.79 -2.88
C GLU A 320 -13.59 20.41 -3.53
N TRP A 321 -13.29 21.67 -3.18
CA TRP A 321 -12.12 22.39 -3.70
C TRP A 321 -10.78 21.81 -3.19
N LEU A 322 -10.80 21.07 -2.08
CA LEU A 322 -9.60 20.57 -1.44
C LEU A 322 -9.05 19.36 -2.22
N THR A 323 -7.96 19.61 -2.92
CA THR A 323 -7.20 18.62 -3.69
C THR A 323 -5.78 18.49 -3.16
N HIS A 324 -5.01 17.56 -3.71
CA HIS A 324 -3.58 17.42 -3.38
C HIS A 324 -2.71 18.60 -3.82
N ALA A 325 -3.25 19.48 -4.68
CA ALA A 325 -2.60 20.72 -5.13
C ALA A 325 -3.11 21.96 -4.39
N ALA A 326 -3.87 21.78 -3.29
CA ALA A 326 -4.38 22.91 -2.52
C ALA A 326 -3.23 23.73 -1.93
N ASP A 327 -3.30 25.04 -2.08
CA ASP A 327 -2.30 26.03 -1.68
C ASP A 327 -2.72 26.84 -0.42
N ARG A 328 -3.92 26.58 0.09
CA ARG A 328 -4.45 27.16 1.34
C ARG A 328 -4.99 26.10 2.28
N LEU A 329 -4.99 26.41 3.56
CA LEU A 329 -5.64 25.56 4.57
C LEU A 329 -7.19 25.71 4.47
N PRO A 330 -7.93 24.62 4.70
CA PRO A 330 -9.36 24.71 4.95
C PRO A 330 -9.62 25.46 6.26
N THR A 331 -10.76 26.13 6.33
CA THR A 331 -11.21 26.87 7.51
C THR A 331 -11.64 25.92 8.63
N ASP A 332 -11.71 26.45 9.87
CA ASP A 332 -12.21 25.70 11.03
C ASP A 332 -13.64 25.18 10.78
N ALA A 333 -14.50 25.97 10.12
CA ALA A 333 -15.86 25.55 9.77
C ALA A 333 -15.89 24.38 8.78
N GLU A 334 -15.02 24.40 7.77
CA GLU A 334 -14.90 23.31 6.78
C GLU A 334 -14.36 22.02 7.43
N MET A 335 -13.56 22.13 8.49
CA MET A 335 -13.00 20.98 9.21
C MET A 335 -13.76 20.61 10.48
N SER A 336 -14.86 21.29 10.82
CA SER A 336 -15.63 21.00 12.04
C SER A 336 -16.10 19.54 12.13
N PRO A 337 -16.60 18.87 11.08
CA PRO A 337 -16.98 17.45 11.18
C PRO A 337 -15.85 16.55 11.67
N TRP A 338 -14.62 16.84 11.28
CA TRP A 338 -13.43 16.10 11.71
C TRP A 338 -13.05 16.43 13.15
N PHE A 339 -12.98 17.72 13.47
CA PHE A 339 -12.61 18.19 14.81
C PHE A 339 -13.60 17.69 15.86
N ASP A 340 -14.90 17.88 15.63
CA ASP A 340 -15.93 17.49 16.57
C ASP A 340 -15.98 15.95 16.78
N THR A 341 -15.70 15.19 15.72
CA THR A 341 -15.59 13.73 15.82
C THR A 341 -14.37 13.31 16.63
N ILE A 342 -13.22 13.95 16.44
CA ILE A 342 -12.01 13.70 17.23
C ILE A 342 -12.30 13.97 18.72
N VAL A 343 -12.81 15.16 19.04
CA VAL A 343 -13.09 15.57 20.42
C VAL A 343 -14.10 14.62 21.07
N ARG A 344 -15.20 14.30 20.40
CA ARG A 344 -16.19 13.37 20.91
C ARG A 344 -15.61 12.00 21.23
N LEU A 345 -14.82 11.43 20.34
CA LEU A 345 -14.18 10.11 20.57
C LEU A 345 -13.03 10.17 21.59
N TRP A 346 -12.51 11.35 21.85
CA TRP A 346 -11.46 11.54 22.85
C TRP A 346 -12.03 11.64 24.26
N ASP A 347 -13.16 12.35 24.43
CA ASP A 347 -13.76 12.69 25.71
C ASP A 347 -14.84 11.70 26.16
N ASP A 348 -15.48 10.98 25.24
CA ASP A 348 -16.53 10.00 25.53
C ASP A 348 -16.00 8.57 25.34
N ASP A 349 -15.63 7.93 26.44
CA ASP A 349 -15.12 6.57 26.47
C ASP A 349 -16.14 5.55 25.91
N ALA A 350 -17.44 5.78 26.09
CA ALA A 350 -18.47 4.89 25.55
C ALA A 350 -18.58 5.02 24.02
N ALA A 351 -18.51 6.24 23.51
CA ALA A 351 -18.46 6.48 22.07
C ALA A 351 -17.19 5.88 21.45
N TYR A 352 -16.04 6.05 22.11
CA TYR A 352 -14.78 5.42 21.67
C TYR A 352 -14.87 3.90 21.66
N ALA A 353 -15.33 3.28 22.75
CA ALA A 353 -15.47 1.82 22.85
C ALA A 353 -16.39 1.26 21.77
N THR A 354 -17.50 1.97 21.48
CA THR A 354 -18.43 1.61 20.40
C THR A 354 -17.74 1.66 19.04
N ALA A 355 -17.02 2.73 18.74
CA ALA A 355 -16.31 2.89 17.46
C ALA A 355 -15.18 1.88 17.33
N SER A 356 -14.42 1.62 18.40
CA SER A 356 -13.35 0.61 18.44
C SER A 356 -13.90 -0.80 18.21
N GLY A 357 -15.00 -1.16 18.87
CA GLY A 357 -15.68 -2.43 18.67
C GLY A 357 -16.17 -2.61 17.22
N ALA A 358 -16.76 -1.56 16.62
CA ALA A 358 -17.20 -1.56 15.23
C ALA A 358 -16.03 -1.74 14.27
N ALA A 359 -14.91 -1.05 14.50
CA ALA A 359 -13.68 -1.18 13.69
C ALA A 359 -13.16 -2.62 13.71
N HIS A 360 -13.02 -3.22 14.90
CA HIS A 360 -12.54 -4.59 15.04
C HIS A 360 -13.50 -5.61 14.40
N GLN A 361 -14.80 -5.49 14.63
CA GLN A 361 -15.81 -6.40 14.06
C GLN A 361 -15.84 -6.32 12.53
N ALA A 362 -15.83 -5.10 11.98
CA ALA A 362 -15.83 -4.90 10.53
C ALA A 362 -14.53 -5.42 9.89
N SER A 363 -13.37 -5.22 10.54
CA SER A 363 -12.11 -5.75 10.02
C SER A 363 -12.09 -7.28 9.99
N ALA A 364 -12.62 -7.95 11.01
CA ALA A 364 -12.76 -9.41 11.05
C ALA A 364 -13.67 -9.93 9.93
N ALA A 365 -14.72 -9.17 9.58
CA ALA A 365 -15.62 -9.53 8.48
C ALA A 365 -15.02 -9.27 7.09
N LEU A 366 -14.34 -8.12 6.91
CA LEU A 366 -13.81 -7.67 5.62
C LEU A 366 -12.44 -8.29 5.28
N TYR A 367 -11.60 -8.46 6.31
CA TYR A 367 -10.17 -8.77 6.18
C TYR A 367 -9.77 -10.06 6.88
N ASP A 368 -10.66 -11.02 7.07
CA ASP A 368 -10.31 -12.37 7.52
C ASP A 368 -9.21 -12.95 6.65
N GLU A 369 -8.03 -13.18 7.23
CA GLU A 369 -6.84 -13.58 6.47
C GLU A 369 -7.02 -14.94 5.79
N THR A 370 -7.71 -15.88 6.44
CA THR A 370 -7.96 -17.20 5.88
C THR A 370 -8.85 -17.12 4.64
N ARG A 371 -9.92 -16.33 4.72
CA ARG A 371 -10.85 -16.12 3.60
C ARG A 371 -10.19 -15.37 2.45
N GLN A 372 -9.42 -14.31 2.76
CA GLN A 372 -8.68 -13.57 1.73
C GLN A 372 -7.65 -14.46 1.03
N ARG A 373 -6.89 -15.23 1.80
CA ARG A 373 -5.92 -16.19 1.28
C ARG A 373 -6.60 -17.22 0.38
N GLN A 374 -7.69 -17.83 0.84
CA GLN A 374 -8.44 -18.81 0.03
C GLN A 374 -8.93 -18.19 -1.28
N ARG A 375 -9.58 -17.04 -1.22
CA ARG A 375 -10.04 -16.31 -2.41
C ARG A 375 -8.90 -15.99 -3.39
N THR A 376 -7.75 -15.58 -2.86
CA THR A 376 -6.56 -15.32 -3.69
C THR A 376 -6.08 -16.60 -4.36
N VAL A 377 -5.94 -17.68 -3.61
CA VAL A 377 -5.49 -18.98 -4.14
C VAL A 377 -6.46 -19.49 -5.21
N ASP A 378 -7.77 -19.44 -4.96
CA ASP A 378 -8.79 -19.86 -5.92
C ASP A 378 -8.70 -19.06 -7.22
N TYR A 379 -8.49 -17.73 -7.12
CA TYR A 379 -8.31 -16.90 -8.31
C TYR A 379 -7.11 -17.32 -9.17
N PHE A 380 -6.02 -17.79 -8.59
CA PHE A 380 -4.86 -18.31 -9.34
C PHE A 380 -5.01 -19.77 -9.75
N ILE A 381 -5.93 -20.52 -9.16
CA ILE A 381 -6.20 -21.93 -9.52
C ILE A 381 -7.20 -22.02 -10.67
N ASP A 382 -8.34 -21.35 -10.51
CA ASP A 382 -9.44 -21.31 -11.47
C ASP A 382 -10.15 -19.95 -11.37
N PRO A 383 -9.66 -18.94 -12.08
CA PRO A 383 -10.21 -17.60 -12.00
C PRO A 383 -11.61 -17.47 -12.66
N GLY A 384 -12.14 -18.56 -13.22
CA GLY A 384 -13.38 -18.52 -13.98
C GLY A 384 -13.28 -17.72 -15.29
N PRO A 385 -14.40 -17.57 -16.03
CA PRO A 385 -14.46 -16.74 -17.22
C PRO A 385 -14.21 -15.27 -16.87
N PHE A 386 -13.40 -14.60 -17.69
CA PHE A 386 -13.08 -13.18 -17.56
C PHE A 386 -13.51 -12.45 -18.84
N PRO A 387 -14.21 -11.33 -18.76
CA PRO A 387 -14.56 -10.54 -19.93
C PRO A 387 -13.28 -10.11 -20.67
N PRO A 388 -13.37 -9.69 -21.94
CA PRO A 388 -12.25 -9.04 -22.61
C PRO A 388 -11.66 -7.96 -21.72
N LEU A 389 -10.32 -7.84 -21.70
CA LEU A 389 -9.63 -6.92 -20.79
C LEU A 389 -10.09 -5.47 -20.95
N PHE A 390 -10.46 -5.10 -22.16
CA PHE A 390 -11.04 -3.80 -22.46
C PHE A 390 -12.44 -3.94 -23.02
N ALA A 391 -13.31 -3.02 -22.61
CA ALA A 391 -14.59 -2.83 -23.28
C ALA A 391 -14.37 -2.45 -24.75
N PRO A 392 -15.25 -2.87 -25.67
CA PRO A 392 -15.18 -2.57 -27.10
C PRO A 392 -15.24 -1.07 -27.40
#